data_2d782c8e72f4f96bf162873181478498
#
_entry.id   2d782c8e72f4f96bf162873181478498
#
_cell.length_a   1.000
_cell.length_b   1.000
_cell.length_c   1.000
_cell.angle_alpha   90.00
_cell.angle_beta   90.00
_cell.angle_gamma   90.00
#
_symmetry.space_group_name_H-M   'P 1'
#
loop_
_entity.id
_entity.type
_entity.pdbx_description
1 polymer ?
#
loop_
_entity_poly.entity_id
_entity_poly.type
_entity_poly.pdbx_seq_one_letter_code
_entity_poly.pdbx_strand_id
1 'polypeptide(L)'
;MHDCFAYTYSLCYNKQKSRNWGENCMKAQGLLFQVQDKGYRDFQSKLIPTIPAETIIGVRTPAIRKLAKEYAKDPESAAFLMQLPHTYYDENILHALLVAEIKDYDTCVKEVERFLPHVDNWAVCDIFSPKVFKKNRDRLIKKIKEWTASDHPYTCRFGMEMLMTHFLDEDFRVEYLEIP
;
A
#
# COMPACT_ATOMS: atom_id res chain seq x y z
N MET A 1 -3.47 -5.78 -24.78
CA MET A 1 -4.33 -6.06 -23.61
C MET A 1 -4.38 -4.76 -22.80
N HIS A 2 -5.51 -4.04 -22.91
CA HIS A 2 -5.71 -2.79 -22.16
C HIS A 2 -5.68 -3.07 -20.66
N ASP A 3 -5.07 -2.17 -19.91
CA ASP A 3 -4.91 -2.27 -18.47
C ASP A 3 -6.28 -2.37 -17.79
N CYS A 4 -6.67 -3.59 -17.44
CA CYS A 4 -7.97 -3.88 -16.81
C CYS A 4 -8.12 -3.11 -15.48
N PHE A 5 -7.01 -2.89 -14.77
CA PHE A 5 -7.00 -2.20 -13.47
C PHE A 5 -7.28 -0.70 -13.60
N ALA A 6 -6.60 0.00 -14.52
CA ALA A 6 -6.81 1.44 -14.74
C ALA A 6 -8.22 1.72 -15.31
N TYR A 7 -8.70 0.86 -16.20
CA TYR A 7 -10.04 0.98 -16.76
C TYR A 7 -11.14 0.68 -15.73
N THR A 8 -10.94 -0.35 -14.92
CA THR A 8 -11.86 -0.73 -13.83
C THR A 8 -11.89 0.35 -12.74
N TYR A 9 -10.73 0.94 -12.40
CA TYR A 9 -10.60 2.02 -11.44
C TYR A 9 -11.39 3.27 -11.88
N SER A 10 -11.24 3.70 -13.13
CA SER A 10 -11.96 4.85 -13.70
C SER A 10 -13.47 4.64 -13.78
N LEU A 11 -13.93 3.42 -14.13
CA LEU A 11 -15.35 3.08 -14.20
C LEU A 11 -15.98 2.98 -12.80
N CYS A 12 -15.28 2.42 -11.81
CA CYS A 12 -15.77 2.33 -10.43
C CYS A 12 -15.86 3.72 -9.78
N TYR A 13 -14.87 4.60 -10.00
CA TYR A 13 -14.90 5.96 -9.50
C TYR A 13 -16.15 6.74 -9.94
N ASN A 14 -16.60 6.53 -11.19
CA ASN A 14 -17.77 7.21 -11.74
C ASN A 14 -19.13 6.56 -11.42
N LYS A 15 -19.16 5.24 -11.13
CA LYS A 15 -20.41 4.51 -10.84
C LYS A 15 -20.79 4.42 -9.36
N GLN A 16 -19.88 4.74 -8.44
CA GLN A 16 -20.00 4.38 -7.03
C GLN A 16 -20.72 5.41 -6.14
N LYS A 17 -21.42 6.40 -6.73
CA LYS A 17 -22.28 7.30 -5.94
C LYS A 17 -23.52 6.65 -5.30
N SER A 18 -23.75 5.33 -5.46
CA SER A 18 -25.02 4.71 -5.04
C SER A 18 -24.98 3.23 -4.62
N ARG A 19 -23.85 2.65 -4.17
CA ARG A 19 -23.86 1.26 -3.66
C ARG A 19 -23.18 1.12 -2.30
N ASN A 20 -23.78 0.27 -1.44
CA ASN A 20 -23.44 -0.06 -0.06
C ASN A 20 -21.92 -0.16 0.24
N TRP A 21 -21.37 0.86 0.88
CA TRP A 21 -19.98 0.92 1.32
C TRP A 21 -19.58 -0.20 2.29
N GLY A 22 -20.53 -0.74 3.07
CA GLY A 22 -20.28 -1.77 4.07
C GLY A 22 -19.98 -3.17 3.52
N GLU A 23 -20.56 -3.56 2.37
CA GLU A 23 -20.42 -4.92 1.83
C GLU A 23 -19.02 -5.20 1.25
N ASN A 24 -18.37 -4.20 0.68
CA ASN A 24 -17.05 -4.35 0.04
C ASN A 24 -15.92 -4.47 1.07
N CYS A 25 -16.03 -3.80 2.22
CA CYS A 25 -15.09 -3.97 3.33
C CYS A 25 -15.18 -5.40 3.88
N MET A 26 -16.39 -5.93 4.05
CA MET A 26 -16.60 -7.29 4.53
C MET A 26 -15.97 -8.37 3.64
N LYS A 27 -15.88 -8.15 2.32
CA LYS A 27 -15.25 -9.11 1.41
C LYS A 27 -13.74 -9.20 1.61
N ALA A 28 -13.03 -8.07 1.63
CA ALA A 28 -11.58 -8.06 1.87
C ALA A 28 -11.23 -8.64 3.24
N GLN A 29 -11.96 -8.26 4.29
CA GLN A 29 -11.82 -8.82 5.63
C GLN A 29 -12.09 -10.33 5.64
N GLY A 30 -13.18 -10.78 5.00
CA GLY A 30 -13.51 -12.20 4.87
C GLY A 30 -12.38 -13.02 4.23
N LEU A 31 -11.78 -12.50 3.16
CA LEU A 31 -10.63 -13.14 2.50
C LEU A 31 -9.38 -13.19 3.41
N LEU A 32 -9.12 -12.13 4.17
CA LEU A 32 -8.00 -12.10 5.11
C LEU A 32 -8.22 -13.08 6.28
N PHE A 33 -9.42 -13.14 6.85
CA PHE A 33 -9.76 -14.08 7.92
C PHE A 33 -9.70 -15.54 7.49
N GLN A 34 -10.00 -15.86 6.22
CA GLN A 34 -9.89 -17.23 5.69
C GLN A 34 -8.46 -17.76 5.69
N VAL A 35 -7.46 -16.87 5.63
CA VAL A 35 -6.03 -17.22 5.61
C VAL A 35 -5.30 -16.82 6.90
N GLN A 36 -6.06 -16.59 7.99
CA GLN A 36 -5.53 -16.24 9.30
C GLN A 36 -4.65 -17.38 9.86
N ASP A 37 -3.53 -16.98 10.49
CA ASP A 37 -2.67 -17.83 11.29
C ASP A 37 -2.53 -17.22 12.70
N LYS A 38 -3.14 -17.86 13.68
CA LYS A 38 -3.14 -17.36 15.07
C LYS A 38 -1.74 -17.31 15.69
N GLY A 39 -0.88 -18.28 15.39
CA GLY A 39 0.50 -18.27 15.88
C GLY A 39 1.31 -17.13 15.25
N TYR A 40 1.07 -16.82 13.98
CA TYR A 40 1.68 -15.67 13.33
C TYR A 40 1.13 -14.34 13.87
N ARG A 41 -0.17 -14.25 14.18
CA ARG A 41 -0.76 -13.11 14.87
C ARG A 41 -0.05 -12.80 16.17
N ASP A 42 0.15 -13.82 17.04
CA ASP A 42 0.80 -13.67 18.32
C ASP A 42 2.28 -13.28 18.19
N PHE A 43 2.96 -13.73 17.14
CA PHE A 43 4.29 -13.29 16.78
C PHE A 43 4.30 -11.83 16.34
N GLN A 44 3.40 -11.46 15.42
CA GLN A 44 3.32 -10.13 14.82
C GLN A 44 2.98 -9.05 15.87
N SER A 45 2.07 -9.35 16.81
CA SER A 45 1.70 -8.42 17.89
C SER A 45 2.88 -8.08 18.82
N LYS A 46 3.81 -8.99 19.00
CA LYS A 46 5.05 -8.74 19.76
C LYS A 46 6.07 -7.95 18.95
N LEU A 47 6.08 -8.13 17.64
CA LEU A 47 7.02 -7.46 16.72
C LEU A 47 6.64 -5.99 16.48
N ILE A 48 5.34 -5.68 16.49
CA ILE A 48 4.81 -4.33 16.28
C ILE A 48 3.96 -3.90 17.49
N PRO A 49 4.60 -3.62 18.63
CA PRO A 49 3.87 -3.34 19.88
C PRO A 49 3.11 -2.00 19.86
N THR A 50 3.32 -1.16 18.85
CA THR A 50 2.57 0.09 18.63
C THR A 50 1.16 -0.13 18.07
N ILE A 51 0.88 -1.32 17.53
CA ILE A 51 -0.43 -1.67 16.97
C ILE A 51 -1.22 -2.51 17.98
N PRO A 52 -2.48 -2.17 18.28
CA PRO A 52 -3.32 -2.98 19.17
C PRO A 52 -3.47 -4.41 18.65
N ALA A 53 -3.18 -5.41 19.49
CA ALA A 53 -3.17 -6.82 19.07
C ALA A 53 -4.51 -7.31 18.50
N GLU A 54 -5.62 -6.72 18.94
CA GLU A 54 -6.99 -7.00 18.45
C GLU A 54 -7.21 -6.55 17.00
N THR A 55 -6.39 -5.60 16.50
CA THR A 55 -6.46 -5.14 15.10
C THR A 55 -5.60 -5.97 14.16
N ILE A 56 -4.86 -6.96 14.66
CA ILE A 56 -4.03 -7.86 13.86
C ILE A 56 -4.81 -9.15 13.57
N ILE A 57 -5.12 -9.42 12.31
CA ILE A 57 -5.71 -10.71 11.85
C ILE A 57 -4.64 -11.81 11.91
N GLY A 58 -3.44 -11.50 11.46
CA GLY A 58 -2.30 -12.41 11.43
C GLY A 58 -2.21 -13.20 10.14
N VAL A 59 -2.07 -12.51 9.01
CA VAL A 59 -1.89 -13.13 7.70
C VAL A 59 -0.41 -13.16 7.33
N ARG A 60 0.13 -14.34 7.04
CA ARG A 60 1.54 -14.49 6.64
C ARG A 60 1.83 -13.75 5.33
N THR A 61 2.99 -13.10 5.23
CA THR A 61 3.39 -12.30 4.06
C THR A 61 3.25 -13.02 2.72
N PRO A 62 3.62 -14.31 2.55
CA PRO A 62 3.38 -14.99 1.27
C PRO A 62 1.90 -15.14 0.93
N ALA A 63 1.05 -15.38 1.92
CA ALA A 63 -0.39 -15.56 1.73
C ALA A 63 -1.06 -14.24 1.33
N ILE A 64 -0.75 -13.13 2.02
CA ILE A 64 -1.34 -11.83 1.70
C ILE A 64 -0.84 -11.28 0.34
N ARG A 65 0.42 -11.57 -0.04
CA ARG A 65 0.93 -11.24 -1.40
C ARG A 65 0.21 -12.01 -2.50
N LYS A 66 -0.13 -13.29 -2.26
CA LYS A 66 -0.94 -14.08 -3.20
C LYS A 66 -2.34 -13.51 -3.30
N LEU A 67 -2.97 -13.26 -2.16
CA LEU A 67 -4.31 -12.67 -2.08
C LEU A 67 -4.38 -11.32 -2.79
N ALA A 68 -3.41 -10.44 -2.59
CA ALA A 68 -3.36 -9.13 -3.25
C ALA A 68 -3.32 -9.25 -4.78
N LYS A 69 -2.53 -10.20 -5.33
CA LYS A 69 -2.47 -10.44 -6.79
C LYS A 69 -3.78 -10.96 -7.37
N GLU A 70 -4.51 -11.76 -6.61
CA GLU A 70 -5.82 -12.28 -7.00
C GLU A 70 -6.89 -11.20 -6.87
N TYR A 71 -6.92 -10.50 -5.74
CA TYR A 71 -7.88 -9.46 -5.45
C TYR A 71 -7.72 -8.20 -6.32
N ALA A 72 -6.51 -7.89 -6.78
CA ALA A 72 -6.27 -6.81 -7.75
C ALA A 72 -7.03 -6.98 -9.07
N LYS A 73 -7.46 -8.20 -9.40
CA LYS A 73 -8.28 -8.50 -10.59
C LYS A 73 -9.79 -8.34 -10.34
N ASP A 74 -10.18 -8.25 -9.08
CA ASP A 74 -11.57 -8.11 -8.68
C ASP A 74 -12.00 -6.64 -8.80
N PRO A 75 -13.15 -6.35 -9.43
CA PRO A 75 -13.66 -4.98 -9.51
C PRO A 75 -13.86 -4.28 -8.16
N GLU A 76 -14.05 -5.04 -7.08
CA GLU A 76 -14.26 -4.51 -5.74
C GLU A 76 -12.96 -4.02 -5.08
N SER A 77 -11.79 -4.40 -5.62
CA SER A 77 -10.50 -3.91 -5.11
C SER A 77 -10.37 -2.38 -5.17
N ALA A 78 -10.92 -1.75 -6.20
CA ALA A 78 -10.94 -0.29 -6.30
C ALA A 78 -11.82 0.35 -5.21
N ALA A 79 -12.95 -0.28 -4.87
CA ALA A 79 -13.81 0.17 -3.78
C ALA A 79 -13.14 0.01 -2.41
N PHE A 80 -12.42 -1.09 -2.20
CA PHE A 80 -11.62 -1.32 -1.00
C PHE A 80 -10.54 -0.23 -0.82
N LEU A 81 -9.82 0.12 -1.88
CA LEU A 81 -8.82 1.21 -1.82
C LEU A 81 -9.44 2.56 -1.44
N MET A 82 -10.71 2.80 -1.71
CA MET A 82 -11.41 4.04 -1.32
C MET A 82 -11.82 4.06 0.16
N GLN A 83 -11.78 2.94 0.88
CA GLN A 83 -12.24 2.79 2.25
C GLN A 83 -11.12 3.03 3.26
N LEU A 84 -10.74 4.26 3.46
CA LEU A 84 -9.74 4.66 4.47
C LEU A 84 -10.42 5.46 5.59
N PRO A 85 -9.97 5.29 6.84
CA PRO A 85 -8.96 4.34 7.33
C PRO A 85 -9.46 2.90 7.39
N HIS A 86 -8.56 1.92 7.31
CA HIS A 86 -8.87 0.51 7.54
C HIS A 86 -8.94 0.17 9.03
N THR A 87 -9.68 -0.90 9.37
CA THR A 87 -9.84 -1.37 10.75
C THR A 87 -8.68 -2.26 11.19
N TYR A 88 -8.20 -3.13 10.29
CA TYR A 88 -7.17 -4.12 10.62
C TYR A 88 -5.82 -3.78 10.00
N TYR A 89 -4.77 -4.11 10.74
CA TYR A 89 -3.38 -4.04 10.26
C TYR A 89 -3.17 -4.78 8.92
N ASP A 90 -3.74 -5.97 8.80
CA ASP A 90 -3.62 -6.79 7.57
C ASP A 90 -4.34 -6.16 6.38
N GLU A 91 -5.38 -5.35 6.60
CA GLU A 91 -6.01 -4.55 5.54
C GLU A 91 -5.05 -3.46 5.04
N ASN A 92 -4.29 -2.81 5.93
CA ASN A 92 -3.28 -1.83 5.54
C ASN A 92 -2.16 -2.49 4.71
N ILE A 93 -1.72 -3.71 5.08
CA ILE A 93 -0.77 -4.49 4.26
C ILE A 93 -1.37 -4.83 2.89
N LEU A 94 -2.63 -5.28 2.84
CA LEU A 94 -3.32 -5.56 1.59
C LEU A 94 -3.43 -4.32 0.71
N HIS A 95 -3.79 -3.17 1.29
CA HIS A 95 -3.86 -1.88 0.60
C HIS A 95 -2.52 -1.51 -0.04
N ALA A 96 -1.43 -1.52 0.72
CA ALA A 96 -0.08 -1.24 0.24
C ALA A 96 0.30 -2.14 -0.95
N LEU A 97 0.00 -3.44 -0.86
CA LEU A 97 0.27 -4.41 -1.92
C LEU A 97 -0.59 -4.20 -3.17
N LEU A 98 -1.85 -3.78 -3.02
CA LEU A 98 -2.74 -3.47 -4.16
C LEU A 98 -2.26 -2.21 -4.90
N VAL A 99 -1.92 -1.13 -4.17
CA VAL A 99 -1.37 0.08 -4.77
C VAL A 99 -0.03 -0.21 -5.48
N ALA A 100 0.78 -1.11 -4.93
CA ALA A 100 2.04 -1.53 -5.54
C ALA A 100 1.88 -2.25 -6.91
N GLU A 101 0.69 -2.76 -7.23
CA GLU A 101 0.39 -3.40 -8.53
C GLU A 101 -0.14 -2.40 -9.59
N ILE A 102 -0.41 -1.14 -9.23
CA ILE A 102 -0.86 -0.11 -10.17
C ILE A 102 0.25 0.18 -11.18
N LYS A 103 -0.09 0.17 -12.48
CA LYS A 103 0.88 0.32 -13.56
C LYS A 103 1.00 1.74 -14.09
N ASP A 104 -0.04 2.54 -13.96
CA ASP A 104 0.00 3.96 -14.31
C ASP A 104 0.65 4.76 -13.19
N TYR A 105 1.67 5.55 -13.53
CA TYR A 105 2.46 6.28 -12.55
C TYR A 105 1.65 7.34 -11.80
N ASP A 106 0.85 8.13 -12.52
CA ASP A 106 0.11 9.24 -11.91
C ASP A 106 -1.00 8.73 -10.98
N THR A 107 -1.69 7.69 -11.41
CA THR A 107 -2.67 6.99 -10.58
C THR A 107 -2.00 6.38 -9.34
N CYS A 108 -0.84 5.74 -9.50
CA CYS A 108 -0.11 5.14 -8.40
C CYS A 108 0.32 6.18 -7.37
N VAL A 109 0.93 7.29 -7.81
CA VAL A 109 1.35 8.39 -6.91
C VAL A 109 0.15 8.95 -6.15
N LYS A 110 -0.97 9.18 -6.82
CA LYS A 110 -2.20 9.67 -6.17
C LYS A 110 -2.69 8.72 -5.08
N GLU A 111 -2.66 7.40 -5.33
CA GLU A 111 -3.08 6.41 -4.33
C GLU A 111 -2.07 6.27 -3.19
N VAL A 112 -0.76 6.36 -3.48
CA VAL A 112 0.30 6.43 -2.47
C VAL A 112 0.04 7.63 -1.54
N GLU A 113 -0.13 8.82 -2.08
CA GLU A 113 -0.33 10.04 -1.30
C GLU A 113 -1.64 10.03 -0.49
N ARG A 114 -2.66 9.34 -0.98
CA ARG A 114 -3.90 9.15 -0.24
C ARG A 114 -3.74 8.17 0.92
N PHE A 115 -2.92 7.14 0.77
CA PHE A 115 -2.73 6.09 1.78
C PHE A 115 -1.71 6.47 2.84
N LEU A 116 -0.62 7.15 2.50
CA LEU A 116 0.49 7.47 3.41
C LEU A 116 0.06 8.10 4.74
N PRO A 117 -0.94 9.02 4.82
CA PRO A 117 -1.41 9.57 6.10
C PRO A 117 -2.01 8.53 7.05
N HIS A 118 -2.35 7.34 6.56
CA HIS A 118 -2.93 6.24 7.33
C HIS A 118 -1.90 5.14 7.69
N VAL A 119 -0.65 5.32 7.26
CA VAL A 119 0.44 4.39 7.61
C VAL A 119 0.99 4.78 8.98
N ASP A 120 0.83 3.91 9.96
CA ASP A 120 1.15 4.16 11.38
C ASP A 120 2.21 3.22 11.96
N ASN A 121 2.81 2.38 11.10
CA ASN A 121 3.84 1.44 11.51
C ASN A 121 4.83 1.11 10.38
N TRP A 122 6.04 0.69 10.80
CA TRP A 122 7.13 0.36 9.90
C TRP A 122 6.82 -0.81 8.96
N ALA A 123 6.08 -1.82 9.41
CA ALA A 123 5.86 -3.03 8.63
C ALA A 123 4.96 -2.79 7.41
N VAL A 124 3.96 -1.90 7.53
CA VAL A 124 3.15 -1.44 6.39
C VAL A 124 3.99 -0.55 5.47
N CYS A 125 4.81 0.34 6.04
CA CYS A 125 5.67 1.23 5.28
C CYS A 125 6.66 0.45 4.40
N ASP A 126 7.42 -0.48 5.00
CA ASP A 126 8.53 -1.18 4.33
C ASP A 126 8.06 -2.21 3.27
N ILE A 127 6.84 -2.76 3.42
CA ILE A 127 6.27 -3.65 2.40
C ILE A 127 5.74 -2.89 1.19
N PHE A 128 5.54 -1.58 1.33
CA PHE A 128 4.91 -0.71 0.35
C PHE A 128 5.91 -0.25 -0.72
N SER A 129 6.07 -1.02 -1.80
CA SER A 129 7.03 -0.76 -2.88
C SER A 129 6.37 -0.82 -4.26
N PRO A 130 5.88 0.31 -4.79
CA PRO A 130 5.22 0.36 -6.09
C PRO A 130 6.15 0.02 -7.26
N LYS A 131 5.78 -0.98 -8.05
CA LYS A 131 6.60 -1.49 -9.17
C LYS A 131 6.81 -0.48 -10.29
N VAL A 132 5.82 0.39 -10.52
CA VAL A 132 5.85 1.40 -11.58
C VAL A 132 6.95 2.44 -11.37
N PHE A 133 7.41 2.63 -10.14
CA PHE A 133 8.45 3.60 -9.80
C PHE A 133 9.78 3.29 -10.45
N LYS A 134 10.13 2.01 -10.61
CA LYS A 134 11.38 1.59 -11.26
C LYS A 134 11.56 2.15 -12.69
N LYS A 135 10.46 2.38 -13.41
CA LYS A 135 10.47 2.89 -14.78
C LYS A 135 10.29 4.42 -14.88
N ASN A 136 10.09 5.11 -13.77
CA ASN A 136 9.75 6.53 -13.72
C ASN A 136 10.66 7.31 -12.76
N ARG A 137 11.96 6.97 -12.70
CA ARG A 137 12.93 7.50 -11.72
C ARG A 137 13.06 9.02 -11.77
N ASP A 138 13.09 9.61 -12.98
CA ASP A 138 13.18 11.07 -13.16
C ASP A 138 12.02 11.85 -12.55
N ARG A 139 10.85 11.22 -12.51
CA ARG A 139 9.65 11.78 -11.86
C ARG A 139 9.63 11.44 -10.36
N LEU A 140 10.05 10.22 -10.02
CA LEU A 140 10.02 9.71 -8.65
C LEU A 140 10.92 10.53 -7.72
N ILE A 141 12.13 10.93 -8.16
CA ILE A 141 13.05 11.69 -7.31
C ILE A 141 12.45 13.01 -6.79
N LYS A 142 11.57 13.65 -7.57
CA LYS A 142 10.85 14.85 -7.15
C LYS A 142 9.87 14.53 -6.01
N LYS A 143 9.13 13.43 -6.14
CA LYS A 143 8.19 12.97 -5.11
C LYS A 143 8.91 12.50 -3.84
N ILE A 144 10.04 11.84 -3.97
CA ILE A 144 10.88 11.46 -2.82
C ILE A 144 11.23 12.70 -2.00
N LYS A 145 11.68 13.80 -2.62
CA LYS A 145 11.99 15.04 -1.93
C LYS A 145 10.78 15.64 -1.19
N GLU A 146 9.59 15.54 -1.78
CA GLU A 146 8.34 15.97 -1.13
C GLU A 146 8.02 15.09 0.07
N TRP A 147 8.11 13.77 -0.07
CA TRP A 147 7.78 12.82 1.00
C TRP A 147 8.78 12.85 2.16
N THR A 148 10.08 12.96 1.86
CA THR A 148 11.12 13.06 2.92
C THR A 148 11.02 14.35 3.73
N ALA A 149 10.49 15.43 3.16
CA ALA A 149 10.24 16.69 3.85
C ALA A 149 8.92 16.71 4.66
N SER A 150 8.18 15.60 4.72
CA SER A 150 6.91 15.52 5.42
C SER A 150 7.11 15.44 6.95
N ASP A 151 6.28 16.16 7.69
CA ASP A 151 6.19 16.04 9.17
C ASP A 151 5.58 14.70 9.62
N HIS A 152 4.90 13.97 8.73
CA HIS A 152 4.35 12.65 9.04
C HIS A 152 5.46 11.59 8.99
N PRO A 153 5.78 10.91 10.11
CA PRO A 153 6.98 10.06 10.21
C PRO A 153 7.04 8.94 9.16
N TYR A 154 5.91 8.29 8.86
CA TYR A 154 5.88 7.19 7.90
C TYR A 154 5.82 7.66 6.45
N THR A 155 5.35 8.88 6.17
CA THR A 155 5.53 9.51 4.85
C THR A 155 6.99 9.85 4.59
N CYS A 156 7.68 10.42 5.59
CA CYS A 156 9.13 10.66 5.53
C CYS A 156 9.89 9.34 5.35
N ARG A 157 9.61 8.32 6.18
CA ARG A 157 10.21 6.98 6.05
C ARG A 157 9.99 6.38 4.66
N PHE A 158 8.77 6.45 4.13
CA PHE A 158 8.47 5.96 2.78
C PHE A 158 9.32 6.65 1.71
N GLY A 159 9.50 7.96 1.81
CA GLY A 159 10.39 8.71 0.92
C GLY A 159 11.83 8.19 0.98
N MET A 160 12.35 7.95 2.19
CA MET A 160 13.68 7.38 2.39
C MET A 160 13.80 5.95 1.83
N GLU A 161 12.80 5.08 2.07
CA GLU A 161 12.74 3.72 1.51
C GLU A 161 12.74 3.72 -0.02
N MET A 162 12.00 4.64 -0.64
CA MET A 162 11.98 4.78 -2.10
C MET A 162 13.33 5.29 -2.64
N LEU A 163 13.99 6.19 -1.92
CA LEU A 163 15.34 6.65 -2.26
C LEU A 163 16.34 5.48 -2.21
N MET A 164 16.33 4.71 -1.13
CA MET A 164 17.19 3.54 -0.97
C MET A 164 16.92 2.49 -2.04
N THR A 165 15.66 2.17 -2.28
CA THR A 165 15.26 1.09 -3.22
C THR A 165 15.62 1.39 -4.67
N HIS A 166 15.60 2.67 -5.07
CA HIS A 166 15.69 3.04 -6.49
C HIS A 166 16.96 3.79 -6.87
N PHE A 167 17.74 4.32 -5.91
CA PHE A 167 18.82 5.26 -6.20
C PHE A 167 20.15 4.98 -5.47
N LEU A 168 20.29 3.86 -4.74
CA LEU A 168 21.56 3.53 -4.06
C LEU A 168 22.52 2.69 -4.89
N ASP A 169 22.09 2.10 -5.99
CA ASP A 169 22.92 1.25 -6.86
C ASP A 169 23.49 2.05 -8.04
N GLU A 170 23.23 1.63 -9.26
CA GLU A 170 23.79 2.19 -10.50
C GLU A 170 23.48 3.68 -10.70
N ASP A 171 22.37 4.17 -10.15
CA ASP A 171 21.92 5.57 -10.26
C ASP A 171 22.30 6.42 -9.04
N PHE A 172 23.21 5.94 -8.18
CA PHE A 172 23.64 6.69 -6.99
C PHE A 172 24.32 8.01 -7.37
N ARG A 173 23.93 9.08 -6.67
CA ARG A 173 24.56 10.40 -6.72
C ARG A 173 24.77 10.90 -5.30
N VAL A 174 25.91 11.55 -5.07
CA VAL A 174 26.26 12.07 -3.73
C VAL A 174 25.22 13.06 -3.20
N GLU A 175 24.60 13.84 -4.12
CA GLU A 175 23.55 14.81 -3.79
C GLU A 175 22.29 14.17 -3.17
N TYR A 176 22.10 12.85 -3.35
CA TYR A 176 20.95 12.14 -2.74
C TYR A 176 21.12 11.96 -1.22
N LEU A 177 22.33 12.06 -0.69
CA LEU A 177 22.60 12.01 0.76
C LEU A 177 22.14 13.29 1.49
N GLU A 178 21.85 14.36 0.74
CA GLU A 178 21.36 15.63 1.29
C GLU A 178 19.82 15.73 1.30
N ILE A 179 19.11 14.70 0.80
CA ILE A 179 17.64 14.70 0.70
C ILE A 179 16.96 14.43 2.05
N PRO A 180 17.38 13.44 2.87
CA PRO A 180 16.79 13.18 4.20
C PRO A 180 17.22 14.20 5.26
#